data_7fdf50df7f716723bd9c5b72c514db09
#
_entry.id   7fdf50df7f716723bd9c5b72c514db09
#
_cell.length_a   1.000
_cell.length_b   1.000
_cell.length_c   1.000
_cell.angle_alpha   90.00
_cell.angle_beta   90.00
_cell.angle_gamma   90.00
#
_symmetry.space_group_name_H-M   'P 1'
#
loop_
_entity.id
_entity.type
_entity.pdbx_description
1 polymer ?
#
loop_
_entity_poly.entity_id
_entity_poly.type
_entity_poly.pdbx_seq_one_letter_code
_entity_poly.pdbx_strand_id
1 'polypeptide(L)'
;PTLDWYFNGHIDDLRITKGLARYGTNFTPPTSAHETTGGDGNLPVVLDADATGVRVDYDGSTNQTRIVKARVNFEGTDTSNVRASYNVSSISDRGTGKFTVNFSTAMTDANYAVNATSGHGSDTATTATARTGETISTTACHINTGYRSSSSVLADMNYNAVTFFGN
;
A
#
# COMPACT_ATOMS: atom_id res chain seq x y z
N PRO A 1 -2.65 58.75 12.18
CA PRO A 1 -3.55 58.14 11.20
C PRO A 1 -3.08 56.73 10.93
N THR A 2 -3.86 55.75 11.37
CA THR A 2 -3.67 54.35 11.05
C THR A 2 -4.09 54.19 9.60
N LEU A 3 -3.13 53.86 8.72
CA LEU A 3 -3.42 53.48 7.35
C LEU A 3 -3.96 52.04 7.40
N ASP A 4 -5.26 51.90 7.44
CA ASP A 4 -5.92 50.59 7.25
C ASP A 4 -5.88 50.24 5.77
N TRP A 5 -4.96 49.33 5.42
CA TRP A 5 -4.88 48.80 4.09
C TRP A 5 -5.86 47.62 4.00
N TYR A 6 -6.99 47.85 3.38
CA TYR A 6 -7.97 46.77 3.07
C TYR A 6 -7.68 46.22 1.69
N PHE A 7 -7.53 44.91 1.60
CA PHE A 7 -7.53 44.24 0.32
C PHE A 7 -9.01 44.02 -0.11
N ASN A 8 -9.42 44.75 -1.14
CA ASN A 8 -10.76 44.60 -1.69
C ASN A 8 -10.69 43.79 -2.98
N GLY A 9 -10.85 42.48 -2.87
CA GLY A 9 -10.73 41.54 -4.00
C GLY A 9 -10.80 40.10 -3.57
N HIS A 10 -10.63 39.23 -4.50
CA HIS A 10 -10.50 37.79 -4.26
C HIS A 10 -9.03 37.38 -4.38
N ILE A 11 -8.59 36.49 -3.51
CA ILE A 11 -7.29 35.83 -3.59
C ILE A 11 -7.56 34.40 -4.05
N ASP A 12 -6.98 34.03 -5.17
CA ASP A 12 -6.98 32.69 -5.70
C ASP A 12 -5.52 32.19 -5.79
N ASP A 13 -5.28 30.92 -5.51
CA ASP A 13 -3.96 30.28 -5.57
C ASP A 13 -2.85 31.01 -4.77
N LEU A 14 -3.11 31.33 -3.48
CA LEU A 14 -2.09 31.90 -2.61
C LEU A 14 -0.93 30.92 -2.40
N ARG A 15 0.26 31.31 -2.81
CA ARG A 15 1.49 30.55 -2.58
C ARG A 15 2.48 31.34 -1.72
N ILE A 16 2.91 30.73 -0.61
CA ILE A 16 3.93 31.29 0.28
C ILE A 16 5.22 30.46 0.15
N THR A 17 6.34 31.10 -0.24
CA THR A 17 7.65 30.45 -0.33
C THR A 17 8.59 31.08 0.69
N LYS A 18 9.15 30.27 1.60
CA LYS A 18 10.11 30.71 2.61
C LYS A 18 11.53 30.52 2.08
N GLY A 19 12.33 31.60 2.10
CA GLY A 19 13.79 31.53 1.96
C GLY A 19 14.37 31.80 0.58
N LEU A 20 13.60 31.79 -0.50
CA LEU A 20 14.07 32.13 -1.85
C LEU A 20 13.06 33.01 -2.57
N ALA A 21 13.51 34.18 -3.05
CA ALA A 21 12.70 35.01 -3.94
C ALA A 21 12.50 34.27 -5.26
N ARG A 22 11.28 33.89 -5.57
CA ARG A 22 10.96 33.14 -6.78
C ARG A 22 10.95 33.99 -8.05
N TYR A 23 10.70 35.30 -7.84
CA TYR A 23 10.67 36.29 -8.91
C TYR A 23 11.57 37.44 -8.51
N GLY A 24 12.71 37.58 -9.17
CA GLY A 24 13.66 38.70 -8.98
C GLY A 24 13.35 39.92 -9.84
N THR A 25 12.38 39.81 -10.75
CA THR A 25 11.94 40.85 -11.68
C THR A 25 10.42 40.79 -11.84
N ASN A 26 9.85 41.78 -12.51
CA ASN A 26 8.44 41.78 -12.86
C ASN A 26 8.09 40.48 -13.61
N PHE A 27 6.99 39.86 -13.26
CA PHE A 27 6.50 38.65 -13.91
C PHE A 27 5.09 38.85 -14.44
N THR A 28 4.74 38.11 -15.47
CA THR A 28 3.36 38.03 -15.95
C THR A 28 2.62 37.00 -15.10
N PRO A 29 1.52 37.37 -14.44
CA PRO A 29 0.74 36.41 -13.68
C PRO A 29 0.28 35.23 -14.58
N PRO A 30 0.28 33.99 -14.08
CA PRO A 30 -0.28 32.87 -14.82
C PRO A 30 -1.75 33.12 -15.15
N THR A 31 -2.17 32.81 -16.37
CA THR A 31 -3.56 32.90 -16.81
C THR A 31 -4.36 31.62 -16.54
N SER A 32 -3.71 30.59 -16.06
CA SER A 32 -4.31 29.33 -15.61
C SER A 32 -4.01 29.11 -14.14
N ALA A 33 -4.89 28.35 -13.46
CA ALA A 33 -4.67 27.93 -12.09
C ALA A 33 -3.29 27.25 -11.95
N HIS A 34 -2.62 27.46 -10.81
CA HIS A 34 -1.39 26.73 -10.51
C HIS A 34 -1.70 25.24 -10.54
N GLU A 35 -0.91 24.50 -11.30
CA GLU A 35 -0.99 23.05 -11.25
C GLU A 35 -0.69 22.58 -9.82
N THR A 36 -1.63 21.88 -9.23
CA THR A 36 -1.48 21.20 -7.93
C THR A 36 -0.56 19.99 -8.04
N THR A 37 -0.31 19.55 -9.28
CA THR A 37 0.69 18.53 -9.62
C THR A 37 1.96 19.25 -10.04
N GLY A 38 3.05 19.04 -9.31
CA GLY A 38 4.34 19.67 -9.59
C GLY A 38 4.85 19.35 -11.00
N GLY A 39 4.69 20.31 -11.92
CA GLY A 39 5.03 20.15 -13.33
C GLY A 39 6.52 20.27 -13.69
N ASP A 40 7.45 20.20 -12.75
CA ASP A 40 8.89 20.43 -12.98
C ASP A 40 9.78 19.22 -12.68
N GLY A 41 9.20 18.02 -12.65
CA GLY A 41 9.97 16.77 -12.58
C GLY A 41 10.67 16.50 -11.24
N ASN A 42 10.50 17.37 -10.26
CA ASN A 42 11.02 17.18 -8.91
C ASN A 42 9.88 17.23 -7.89
N LEU A 43 9.02 16.22 -7.95
CA LEU A 43 7.83 16.15 -7.12
C LEU A 43 8.18 15.82 -5.68
N PRO A 44 7.79 16.66 -4.74
CA PRO A 44 7.56 16.17 -3.40
C PRO A 44 6.42 15.15 -3.48
N VAL A 45 6.49 14.12 -2.67
CA VAL A 45 5.38 13.17 -2.45
C VAL A 45 4.10 13.97 -2.23
N VAL A 46 3.20 13.97 -3.21
CA VAL A 46 1.86 14.52 -3.04
C VAL A 46 1.07 13.46 -2.28
N LEU A 47 0.84 13.74 -1.01
CA LEU A 47 -0.13 12.99 -0.22
C LEU A 47 -1.51 13.56 -0.59
N ASP A 48 -2.13 13.02 -1.60
CA ASP A 48 -3.52 13.33 -1.90
C ASP A 48 -4.40 12.44 -1.02
N ALA A 49 -5.06 13.07 -0.05
CA ALA A 49 -6.04 12.44 0.79
C ALA A 49 -7.43 12.68 0.19
N ASP A 50 -7.81 11.89 -0.78
CA ASP A 50 -9.20 11.81 -1.22
C ASP A 50 -10.00 10.78 -0.39
N ALA A 51 -11.29 10.67 -0.65
CA ALA A 51 -12.19 9.72 0.02
C ALA A 51 -11.81 8.25 -0.18
N THR A 52 -10.81 7.95 -1.01
CA THR A 52 -10.33 6.60 -1.34
C THR A 52 -9.02 6.23 -0.65
N GLY A 53 -8.40 7.18 0.06
CA GLY A 53 -7.17 6.96 0.83
C GLY A 53 -6.00 7.86 0.43
N VAL A 54 -4.86 7.64 1.07
CA VAL A 54 -3.63 8.37 0.76
C VAL A 54 -2.99 7.78 -0.50
N ARG A 55 -2.97 8.54 -1.59
CA ARG A 55 -2.17 8.24 -2.77
C ARG A 55 -0.77 8.83 -2.61
N VAL A 56 0.23 7.99 -2.83
CA VAL A 56 1.61 8.45 -3.00
C VAL A 56 1.90 8.44 -4.51
N ASP A 57 1.80 9.59 -5.13
CA ASP A 57 2.24 9.76 -6.52
C ASP A 57 3.72 10.12 -6.52
N TYR A 58 4.53 9.22 -7.01
CA TYR A 58 5.95 9.43 -7.25
C TYR A 58 6.15 9.50 -8.76
N ASP A 59 6.63 10.61 -9.27
CA ASP A 59 6.98 10.83 -10.69
C ASP A 59 5.83 11.09 -11.69
N GLY A 60 4.61 11.38 -11.25
CA GLY A 60 3.48 11.59 -12.17
C GLY A 60 3.09 10.32 -12.94
N SER A 61 3.67 9.19 -12.62
CA SER A 61 3.31 7.89 -13.16
C SER A 61 2.21 7.26 -12.32
N THR A 62 1.16 6.79 -12.96
CA THR A 62 0.11 5.98 -12.32
C THR A 62 0.62 4.61 -11.85
N ASN A 63 1.94 4.40 -11.91
CA ASN A 63 2.58 3.13 -11.60
C ASN A 63 2.69 2.91 -10.08
N GLN A 64 1.62 2.44 -9.48
CA GLN A 64 1.50 2.14 -8.05
C GLN A 64 2.16 0.82 -7.63
N THR A 65 3.15 0.33 -8.37
CA THR A 65 3.80 -0.97 -8.14
C THR A 65 4.51 -1.10 -6.78
N ARG A 66 4.70 0.02 -6.08
CA ARG A 66 5.44 0.07 -4.81
C ARG A 66 4.55 0.13 -3.58
N ILE A 67 3.22 0.12 -3.75
CA ILE A 67 2.25 0.26 -2.67
C ILE A 67 1.71 -1.11 -2.30
N VAL A 68 1.41 -1.28 -1.01
CA VAL A 68 0.69 -2.45 -0.52
C VAL A 68 -0.72 -2.43 -1.10
N LYS A 69 -1.04 -3.41 -1.93
CA LYS A 69 -2.35 -3.57 -2.59
C LYS A 69 -3.31 -4.47 -1.81
N ALA A 70 -2.76 -5.40 -1.04
CA ALA A 70 -3.51 -6.20 -0.10
C ALA A 70 -2.61 -6.66 1.03
N ARG A 71 -3.18 -6.89 2.20
CA ARG A 71 -2.50 -7.50 3.33
C ARG A 71 -3.48 -8.28 4.19
N VAL A 72 -2.99 -9.28 4.86
CA VAL A 72 -3.78 -10.03 5.83
C VAL A 72 -2.88 -10.59 6.94
N ASN A 73 -3.41 -10.61 8.16
CA ASN A 73 -2.89 -11.37 9.28
C ASN A 73 -3.99 -12.31 9.75
N PHE A 74 -3.74 -13.61 9.69
CA PHE A 74 -4.75 -14.63 10.01
C PHE A 74 -4.16 -15.81 10.77
N GLU A 75 -5.03 -16.58 11.39
CA GLU A 75 -4.72 -17.82 12.06
C GLU A 75 -4.94 -19.00 11.12
N GLY A 76 -3.92 -19.86 10.95
CA GLY A 76 -4.03 -21.01 10.05
C GLY A 76 -4.84 -22.17 10.66
N THR A 77 -4.88 -22.25 11.99
CA THR A 77 -5.69 -23.25 12.70
C THR A 77 -7.18 -22.88 12.77
N ASP A 78 -7.50 -21.61 12.50
CA ASP A 78 -8.86 -21.07 12.40
C ASP A 78 -8.88 -19.92 11.37
N THR A 79 -9.20 -20.24 10.12
CA THR A 79 -9.20 -19.25 9.01
C THR A 79 -10.30 -18.20 9.14
N SER A 80 -11.28 -18.39 10.03
CA SER A 80 -12.24 -17.36 10.38
C SER A 80 -11.64 -16.25 11.26
N ASN A 81 -10.53 -16.54 11.96
CA ASN A 81 -9.81 -15.58 12.80
C ASN A 81 -8.82 -14.73 11.97
N VAL A 82 -9.37 -13.75 11.27
CA VAL A 82 -8.60 -12.73 10.57
C VAL A 82 -8.38 -11.54 11.50
N ARG A 83 -7.14 -11.37 11.99
CA ARG A 83 -6.78 -10.30 12.95
C ARG A 83 -6.76 -8.92 12.31
N ALA A 84 -6.32 -8.83 11.08
CA ALA A 84 -6.31 -7.59 10.31
C ALA A 84 -6.24 -7.90 8.82
N SER A 85 -6.93 -7.11 8.01
CA SER A 85 -6.87 -7.23 6.55
C SER A 85 -7.02 -5.88 5.87
N TYR A 86 -6.58 -5.82 4.63
CA TYR A 86 -6.86 -4.76 3.68
C TYR A 86 -6.94 -5.39 2.29
N ASN A 87 -7.99 -5.10 1.54
CA ASN A 87 -8.31 -5.68 0.23
C ASN A 87 -8.31 -7.23 0.22
N VAL A 88 -8.72 -7.86 1.31
CA VAL A 88 -8.91 -9.31 1.42
C VAL A 88 -10.32 -9.58 1.88
N SER A 89 -11.05 -10.38 1.10
CA SER A 89 -12.45 -10.74 1.38
C SER A 89 -12.57 -11.97 2.29
N SER A 90 -11.69 -12.94 2.11
CA SER A 90 -11.70 -14.18 2.89
C SER A 90 -10.38 -14.93 2.79
N ILE A 91 -10.18 -15.85 3.74
CA ILE A 91 -9.18 -16.91 3.69
C ILE A 91 -9.93 -18.22 3.50
N SER A 92 -9.56 -19.00 2.48
CA SER A 92 -10.09 -20.34 2.29
C SER A 92 -9.05 -21.37 2.69
N ASP A 93 -9.42 -22.30 3.55
CA ASP A 93 -8.61 -23.45 3.89
C ASP A 93 -8.64 -24.47 2.74
N ARG A 94 -7.45 -24.94 2.33
CA ARG A 94 -7.25 -25.95 1.29
C ARG A 94 -6.64 -27.25 1.84
N GLY A 95 -6.55 -27.36 3.15
CA GLY A 95 -5.91 -28.46 3.88
C GLY A 95 -4.60 -27.99 4.54
N THR A 96 -4.04 -28.85 5.35
CA THR A 96 -2.93 -28.54 6.25
C THR A 96 -1.85 -27.67 5.61
N GLY A 97 -1.66 -26.47 6.15
CA GLY A 97 -0.67 -25.50 5.71
C GLY A 97 -0.92 -24.91 4.32
N LYS A 98 -2.12 -25.02 3.78
CA LYS A 98 -2.47 -24.53 2.45
C LYS A 98 -3.68 -23.60 2.52
N PHE A 99 -3.50 -22.38 2.11
CA PHE A 99 -4.55 -21.35 2.17
C PHE A 99 -4.70 -20.64 0.84
N THR A 100 -5.90 -20.13 0.58
CA THR A 100 -6.17 -19.16 -0.47
C THR A 100 -6.52 -17.83 0.16
N VAL A 101 -5.76 -16.79 -0.16
CA VAL A 101 -6.11 -15.40 0.15
C VAL A 101 -6.95 -14.87 -1.00
N ASN A 102 -8.23 -14.61 -0.76
CA ASN A 102 -9.15 -14.07 -1.77
C ASN A 102 -9.19 -12.54 -1.66
N PHE A 103 -9.02 -11.83 -2.77
CA PHE A 103 -9.04 -10.37 -2.78
C PHE A 103 -10.48 -9.83 -2.86
N SER A 104 -10.75 -8.71 -2.19
CA SER A 104 -12.02 -7.98 -2.31
C SER A 104 -12.13 -7.26 -3.65
N THR A 105 -11.04 -6.63 -4.05
CA THR A 105 -10.88 -6.00 -5.37
C THR A 105 -9.73 -6.69 -6.09
N ALA A 106 -9.95 -7.10 -7.32
CA ALA A 106 -8.95 -7.79 -8.11
C ALA A 106 -7.69 -6.92 -8.29
N MET A 107 -6.52 -7.58 -8.31
CA MET A 107 -5.28 -6.95 -8.76
C MET A 107 -5.36 -6.64 -10.26
N THR A 108 -4.60 -5.67 -10.73
CA THR A 108 -4.57 -5.30 -12.16
C THR A 108 -4.04 -6.45 -13.02
N ASP A 109 -3.04 -7.16 -12.51
CA ASP A 109 -2.48 -8.36 -13.12
C ASP A 109 -2.00 -9.35 -12.05
N ALA A 110 -1.42 -10.47 -12.46
CA ALA A 110 -0.88 -11.50 -11.57
C ALA A 110 0.64 -11.34 -11.30
N ASN A 111 1.25 -10.20 -11.65
CA ASN A 111 2.70 -9.97 -11.50
C ASN A 111 3.07 -9.25 -10.20
N TYR A 112 2.17 -9.22 -9.24
CA TYR A 112 2.44 -8.61 -7.93
C TYR A 112 3.46 -9.44 -7.12
N ALA A 113 4.24 -8.75 -6.28
CA ALA A 113 5.15 -9.41 -5.36
C ALA A 113 4.43 -9.80 -4.07
N VAL A 114 4.81 -10.94 -3.51
CA VAL A 114 4.23 -11.47 -2.26
C VAL A 114 5.33 -11.60 -1.21
N ASN A 115 5.10 -10.99 -0.05
CA ASN A 115 5.89 -11.24 1.15
C ASN A 115 5.00 -11.98 2.15
N ALA A 116 5.45 -13.16 2.59
CA ALA A 116 4.71 -13.97 3.53
C ALA A 116 5.62 -14.43 4.68
N THR A 117 5.11 -14.31 5.90
CA THR A 117 5.77 -14.78 7.11
C THR A 117 4.80 -15.61 7.93
N SER A 118 5.32 -16.60 8.63
CA SER A 118 4.53 -17.42 9.56
C SER A 118 5.24 -17.56 10.91
N GLY A 119 4.45 -17.77 11.95
CA GLY A 119 4.92 -18.03 13.30
C GLY A 119 4.11 -19.13 13.96
N HIS A 120 4.77 -19.91 14.81
CA HIS A 120 4.14 -20.88 15.69
C HIS A 120 3.97 -20.30 17.10
N GLY A 121 2.88 -20.64 17.77
CA GLY A 121 2.56 -20.10 19.10
C GLY A 121 3.41 -20.62 20.26
N SER A 122 4.47 -21.40 20.01
CA SER A 122 5.40 -21.86 21.04
C SER A 122 6.83 -21.46 20.68
N ASP A 123 7.63 -21.11 21.70
CA ASP A 123 9.04 -20.74 21.60
C ASP A 123 9.98 -21.89 21.21
N THR A 124 9.46 -23.01 20.75
CA THR A 124 10.29 -24.09 20.23
C THR A 124 10.94 -23.64 18.94
N ALA A 125 12.26 -23.75 18.86
CA ALA A 125 13.13 -23.26 17.79
C ALA A 125 12.94 -23.94 16.42
N THR A 126 11.71 -23.99 15.95
CA THR A 126 11.36 -24.44 14.59
C THR A 126 11.22 -23.21 13.70
N THR A 127 11.97 -23.17 12.62
CA THR A 127 11.86 -22.07 11.64
C THR A 127 10.51 -22.18 10.92
N ALA A 128 9.59 -21.28 11.27
CA ALA A 128 8.35 -21.13 10.53
C ALA A 128 8.64 -20.62 9.12
N THR A 129 7.92 -21.12 8.14
CA THR A 129 8.04 -20.71 6.74
C THR A 129 6.69 -20.38 6.17
N ALA A 130 6.65 -19.34 5.34
CA ALA A 130 5.52 -19.06 4.46
C ALA A 130 6.05 -18.76 3.06
N ARG A 131 5.29 -19.16 2.05
CA ARG A 131 5.63 -18.97 0.65
C ARG A 131 4.37 -18.92 -0.20
N THR A 132 4.47 -18.38 -1.40
CA THR A 132 3.41 -18.52 -2.40
C THR A 132 3.20 -20.00 -2.74
N GLY A 133 1.94 -20.38 -2.89
CA GLY A 133 1.57 -21.72 -3.38
C GLY A 133 1.57 -21.79 -4.91
N GLU A 134 0.77 -22.72 -5.43
CA GLU A 134 0.76 -23.07 -6.85
C GLU A 134 0.07 -22.03 -7.74
N THR A 135 -0.83 -21.22 -7.19
CA THR A 135 -1.66 -20.29 -7.98
C THR A 135 -1.48 -18.87 -7.51
N ILE A 136 -1.16 -18.00 -8.44
CA ILE A 136 -1.21 -16.54 -8.33
C ILE A 136 -2.14 -16.06 -9.43
N SER A 137 -3.19 -15.35 -9.06
CA SER A 137 -4.17 -14.79 -9.99
C SER A 137 -4.55 -13.37 -9.61
N THR A 138 -5.28 -12.67 -10.44
CA THR A 138 -5.77 -11.34 -10.12
C THR A 138 -6.75 -11.30 -8.95
N THR A 139 -7.47 -12.40 -8.70
CA THR A 139 -8.53 -12.46 -7.67
C THR A 139 -8.11 -13.20 -6.40
N ALA A 140 -7.04 -13.99 -6.45
CA ALA A 140 -6.60 -14.78 -5.31
C ALA A 140 -5.13 -15.19 -5.41
N CYS A 141 -4.55 -15.49 -4.25
CA CYS A 141 -3.20 -16.02 -4.14
C CYS A 141 -3.17 -17.21 -3.18
N HIS A 142 -2.53 -18.31 -3.61
CA HIS A 142 -2.27 -19.43 -2.74
C HIS A 142 -1.05 -19.19 -1.86
N ILE A 143 -1.18 -19.48 -0.57
CA ILE A 143 -0.11 -19.39 0.42
C ILE A 143 0.06 -20.75 1.08
N ASN A 144 1.28 -21.22 1.14
CA ASN A 144 1.64 -22.42 1.89
C ASN A 144 2.44 -22.02 3.13
N THR A 145 2.09 -22.58 4.27
CA THR A 145 2.74 -22.34 5.56
C THR A 145 3.22 -23.64 6.18
N GLY A 146 4.15 -23.55 7.10
CA GLY A 146 4.68 -24.72 7.77
C GLY A 146 5.95 -24.42 8.52
N TYR A 147 6.70 -25.45 8.87
CA TYR A 147 7.98 -25.31 9.53
C TYR A 147 9.04 -26.14 8.82
N ARG A 148 10.28 -25.74 9.03
CA ARG A 148 11.45 -26.47 8.53
C ARG A 148 12.16 -27.17 9.68
N SER A 149 12.16 -28.50 9.61
CA SER A 149 13.02 -29.34 10.41
C SER A 149 14.10 -29.96 9.49
N SER A 150 14.30 -31.25 9.52
CA SER A 150 15.12 -31.97 8.53
C SER A 150 14.49 -31.97 7.13
N SER A 151 13.16 -31.79 7.04
CA SER A 151 12.39 -31.64 5.81
C SER A 151 11.35 -30.53 5.97
N SER A 152 10.89 -29.93 4.85
CA SER A 152 9.82 -28.97 4.89
C SER A 152 8.49 -29.66 5.12
N VAL A 153 7.78 -29.29 6.18
CA VAL A 153 6.49 -29.83 6.57
C VAL A 153 5.44 -28.75 6.49
N LEU A 154 4.36 -28.98 5.76
CA LEU A 154 3.19 -28.10 5.76
C LEU A 154 2.47 -28.22 7.11
N ALA A 155 2.08 -27.10 7.67
CA ALA A 155 1.37 -27.02 8.94
C ALA A 155 0.54 -25.75 9.03
N ASP A 156 -0.57 -25.85 9.76
CA ASP A 156 -1.42 -24.71 10.08
C ASP A 156 -0.74 -23.89 11.18
N MET A 157 -0.14 -22.78 10.76
CA MET A 157 0.61 -21.91 11.67
C MET A 157 -0.33 -20.94 12.37
N ASN A 158 -0.10 -20.67 13.66
CA ASN A 158 -0.95 -19.76 14.45
C ASN A 158 -0.92 -18.31 13.95
N TYR A 159 0.21 -17.88 13.38
CA TYR A 159 0.41 -16.52 12.91
C TYR A 159 0.86 -16.55 11.46
N ASN A 160 0.07 -15.96 10.58
CA ASN A 160 0.41 -15.84 9.17
C ASN A 160 0.17 -14.39 8.75
N ALA A 161 1.24 -13.71 8.32
CA ALA A 161 1.15 -12.37 7.79
C ALA A 161 1.59 -12.38 6.33
N VAL A 162 0.73 -11.85 5.46
CA VAL A 162 0.97 -11.79 4.02
C VAL A 162 0.72 -10.38 3.53
N THR A 163 1.62 -9.89 2.69
CA THR A 163 1.54 -8.57 2.07
C THR A 163 1.78 -8.70 0.57
N PHE A 164 0.97 -8.02 -0.19
CA PHE A 164 1.00 -8.03 -1.66
C PHE A 164 1.35 -6.62 -2.16
N PHE A 165 2.38 -6.52 -3.00
CA PHE A 165 2.84 -5.29 -3.62
C PHE A 165 2.70 -5.43 -5.12
N GLY A 166 2.11 -4.45 -5.78
CA GLY A 166 1.98 -4.52 -7.23
C GLY A 166 1.03 -3.49 -7.81
N ASN A 167 0.65 -3.71 -9.03
CA ASN A 167 -0.21 -2.84 -9.81
C ASN A 167 -1.67 -2.92 -9.37
#